data_b7af2023cf6f7f34484df0015fbc4fea
#
_entry.id   b7af2023cf6f7f34484df0015fbc4fea
#
_cell.length_a   1.000
_cell.length_b   1.000
_cell.length_c   1.000
_cell.angle_alpha   90.00
_cell.angle_beta   90.00
_cell.angle_gamma   90.00
#
_symmetry.space_group_name_H-M   'P 1'
#
loop_
_entity.id
_entity.type
_entity.pdbx_description
1 polymer ?
#
loop_
_entity_poly.entity_id
_entity_poly.type
_entity_poly.pdbx_seq_one_letter_code
_entity_poly.pdbx_strand_id
1 'polypeptide(L)'
;MTQDVSGNHERIDVGPLTFDVALAGGAQGRPVLLLHGFPETARSWELVSTRLVAAGLRTIAPNQRGYSPGARPDGADQYGIAHLVADAVGIIDALGLSEVDVVGHDWGSVVAWHLAGWYPDRVRTLTAVSVPHPAAFGWALRNDADQQRRSEYIKLFRQEGKAEQVLLADGAKRLRAVFSDGVPPELVDEHIRVLSEPGALTAALNWYRAMGRMDELASVTVPTTYVWSTEDGALGRAGALRCGDHVAAPYRFVQLEGVSHWIPEEAPDALAEAVLQPPQ
;
A
#
# COMPACT_ATOMS: atom_id res chain seq x y z
N MET A 1 3.88 25.99 -19.55
CA MET A 1 2.58 25.29 -19.60
C MET A 1 2.56 24.41 -18.36
N THR A 2 1.90 24.86 -17.31
CA THR A 2 1.62 24.04 -16.13
C THR A 2 0.66 22.95 -16.56
N GLN A 3 1.12 21.70 -16.66
CA GLN A 3 0.24 20.55 -16.82
C GLN A 3 -0.67 20.52 -15.59
N ASP A 4 -1.96 20.47 -15.85
CA ASP A 4 -2.98 20.28 -14.82
C ASP A 4 -2.72 18.92 -14.15
N VAL A 5 -2.27 18.94 -12.88
CA VAL A 5 -1.91 17.77 -12.09
C VAL A 5 -3.14 17.22 -11.36
N SER A 6 -4.34 17.75 -11.64
CA SER A 6 -5.60 17.16 -11.20
C SER A 6 -5.78 15.83 -11.93
N GLY A 7 -5.41 14.74 -11.24
CA GLY A 7 -5.52 13.38 -11.77
C GLY A 7 -6.95 13.11 -12.25
N ASN A 8 -7.07 12.51 -13.44
CA ASN A 8 -8.35 12.04 -13.93
C ASN A 8 -8.77 10.83 -13.08
N HIS A 9 -9.98 10.88 -12.50
CA HIS A 9 -10.54 9.75 -11.79
C HIS A 9 -11.33 8.90 -12.77
N GLU A 10 -10.92 7.67 -12.95
CA GLU A 10 -11.58 6.71 -13.83
C GLU A 10 -12.14 5.54 -13.01
N ARG A 11 -13.24 4.98 -13.51
CA ARG A 11 -13.81 3.74 -12.97
C ARG A 11 -13.37 2.60 -13.85
N ILE A 12 -12.67 1.63 -13.25
CA ILE A 12 -12.10 0.46 -13.95
C ILE A 12 -12.82 -0.79 -13.46
N ASP A 13 -13.43 -1.51 -14.39
CA ASP A 13 -14.08 -2.78 -14.10
C ASP A 13 -13.07 -3.93 -14.15
N VAL A 14 -13.06 -4.75 -13.08
CA VAL A 14 -12.28 -5.97 -12.96
C VAL A 14 -13.21 -7.10 -12.54
N GLY A 15 -13.62 -7.92 -13.49
CA GLY A 15 -14.67 -8.92 -13.26
C GLY A 15 -15.96 -8.27 -12.75
N PRO A 16 -16.50 -8.70 -11.61
CA PRO A 16 -17.73 -8.12 -11.04
C PRO A 16 -17.49 -6.82 -10.22
N LEU A 17 -16.25 -6.39 -10.05
CA LEU A 17 -15.88 -5.24 -9.20
C LEU A 17 -15.53 -4.04 -10.05
N THR A 18 -15.84 -2.84 -9.52
CA THR A 18 -15.47 -1.57 -10.13
C THR A 18 -14.58 -0.77 -9.18
N PHE A 19 -13.41 -0.39 -9.63
CA PHE A 19 -12.41 0.36 -8.87
C PHE A 19 -12.39 1.82 -9.30
N ASP A 20 -12.39 2.73 -8.32
CA ASP A 20 -12.09 4.14 -8.55
C ASP A 20 -10.57 4.31 -8.58
N VAL A 21 -10.03 4.76 -9.70
CA VAL A 21 -8.59 4.85 -9.95
C VAL A 21 -8.20 6.27 -10.30
N ALA A 22 -7.25 6.84 -9.57
CA ALA A 22 -6.64 8.10 -9.92
C ALA A 22 -5.53 7.87 -10.94
N LEU A 23 -5.65 8.50 -12.12
CA LEU A 23 -4.67 8.44 -13.20
C LEU A 23 -4.05 9.82 -13.39
N ALA A 24 -2.72 9.88 -13.45
CA ALA A 24 -2.01 11.13 -13.74
C ALA A 24 -0.79 10.89 -14.64
N GLY A 25 -0.37 11.92 -15.36
CA GLY A 25 0.71 11.85 -16.33
C GLY A 25 0.25 11.48 -17.74
N GLY A 26 1.15 11.61 -18.70
CA GLY A 26 0.86 11.32 -20.11
C GLY A 26 0.70 9.82 -20.39
N ALA A 27 -0.16 9.43 -21.32
CA ALA A 27 -0.43 8.05 -21.70
C ALA A 27 0.82 7.27 -22.17
N GLN A 28 1.85 7.97 -22.66
CA GLN A 28 3.13 7.40 -23.09
C GLN A 28 4.16 7.35 -21.96
N GLY A 29 3.86 7.89 -20.78
CA GLY A 29 4.73 7.80 -19.62
C GLY A 29 4.87 6.36 -19.14
N ARG A 30 6.06 6.00 -18.63
CA ARG A 30 6.29 4.69 -18.00
C ARG A 30 5.30 4.48 -16.84
N PRO A 31 4.49 3.41 -16.86
CA PRO A 31 3.42 3.23 -15.89
C PRO A 31 3.95 2.79 -14.53
N VAL A 32 3.40 3.40 -13.48
CA VAL A 32 3.66 3.10 -12.07
C VAL A 32 2.34 2.82 -11.37
N LEU A 33 2.16 1.63 -10.83
CA LEU A 33 1.03 1.25 -9.99
C LEU A 33 1.34 1.59 -8.53
N LEU A 34 0.48 2.39 -7.89
CA LEU A 34 0.65 2.90 -6.53
C LEU A 34 -0.43 2.30 -5.62
N LEU A 35 -0.03 1.44 -4.69
CA LEU A 35 -0.93 0.67 -3.81
C LEU A 35 -0.86 1.21 -2.37
N HIS A 36 -1.95 1.82 -1.89
CA HIS A 36 -2.04 2.39 -0.54
C HIS A 36 -2.26 1.33 0.54
N GLY A 37 -2.13 1.73 1.81
CA GLY A 37 -2.37 0.89 2.97
C GLY A 37 -3.66 1.21 3.74
N PHE A 38 -3.72 0.72 4.97
CA PHE A 38 -4.79 1.02 5.93
C PHE A 38 -4.31 2.11 6.92
N PRO A 39 -5.11 3.10 7.22
CA PRO A 39 -6.48 3.40 6.77
C PRO A 39 -6.54 4.47 5.68
N GLU A 40 -5.66 4.38 4.70
CA GLU A 40 -5.49 5.35 3.62
C GLU A 40 -6.44 5.09 2.44
N THR A 41 -6.40 5.97 1.46
CA THR A 41 -7.02 5.84 0.14
C THR A 41 -5.98 6.17 -0.94
N ALA A 42 -6.33 6.10 -2.21
CA ALA A 42 -5.46 6.52 -3.32
C ALA A 42 -4.91 7.96 -3.17
N ARG A 43 -5.55 8.80 -2.33
CA ARG A 43 -5.11 10.17 -2.05
C ARG A 43 -3.76 10.24 -1.32
N SER A 44 -3.34 9.20 -0.60
CA SER A 44 -2.00 9.15 0.02
C SER A 44 -0.87 9.31 -0.99
N TRP A 45 -1.12 8.96 -2.24
CA TRP A 45 -0.15 9.03 -3.32
C TRP A 45 -0.06 10.40 -4.03
N GLU A 46 -0.90 11.38 -3.69
CA GLU A 46 -1.02 12.65 -4.43
C GLU A 46 0.32 13.39 -4.53
N LEU A 47 1.04 13.50 -3.40
CA LEU A 47 2.33 14.20 -3.35
C LEU A 47 3.43 13.46 -4.11
N VAL A 48 3.48 12.14 -4.01
CA VAL A 48 4.44 11.30 -4.73
C VAL A 48 4.12 11.29 -6.22
N SER A 49 2.83 11.11 -6.58
CA SER A 49 2.36 11.10 -7.97
C SER A 49 2.75 12.38 -8.71
N THR A 50 2.58 13.54 -8.08
CA THR A 50 2.99 14.84 -8.66
C THR A 50 4.47 14.83 -9.07
N ARG A 51 5.35 14.26 -8.24
CA ARG A 51 6.80 14.18 -8.51
C ARG A 51 7.13 13.19 -9.62
N LEU A 52 6.49 12.03 -9.59
CA LEU A 52 6.69 11.01 -10.63
C LEU A 52 6.20 11.48 -12.00
N VAL A 53 5.06 12.18 -12.04
CA VAL A 53 4.53 12.78 -13.27
C VAL A 53 5.45 13.88 -13.79
N ALA A 54 6.00 14.73 -12.91
CA ALA A 54 6.98 15.74 -13.29
C ALA A 54 8.27 15.12 -13.89
N ALA A 55 8.60 13.89 -13.49
CA ALA A 55 9.70 13.10 -14.06
C ALA A 55 9.30 12.31 -15.33
N GLY A 56 8.08 12.51 -15.85
CA GLY A 56 7.61 11.88 -17.09
C GLY A 56 6.98 10.49 -16.94
N LEU A 57 6.67 10.06 -15.73
CA LEU A 57 5.99 8.80 -15.49
C LEU A 57 4.45 8.97 -15.57
N ARG A 58 3.74 7.86 -15.73
CA ARG A 58 2.29 7.77 -15.61
C ARG A 58 1.94 7.02 -14.35
N THR A 59 1.19 7.64 -13.43
CA THR A 59 0.79 7.02 -12.16
C THR A 59 -0.63 6.48 -12.22
N ILE A 60 -0.85 5.35 -11.56
CA ILE A 60 -2.11 4.59 -11.49
C ILE A 60 -2.30 4.26 -10.02
N ALA A 61 -3.20 4.98 -9.34
CA ALA A 61 -3.46 4.82 -7.91
C ALA A 61 -4.93 4.40 -7.68
N PRO A 62 -5.22 3.10 -7.53
CA PRO A 62 -6.56 2.64 -7.23
C PRO A 62 -6.92 2.85 -5.76
N ASN A 63 -8.17 3.20 -5.48
CA ASN A 63 -8.80 2.83 -4.23
C ASN A 63 -8.99 1.31 -4.25
N GLN A 64 -8.22 0.58 -3.46
CA GLN A 64 -8.16 -0.88 -3.52
C GLN A 64 -9.47 -1.54 -3.02
N ARG A 65 -9.55 -2.86 -3.09
CA ARG A 65 -10.70 -3.67 -2.61
C ARG A 65 -11.08 -3.26 -1.18
N GLY A 66 -12.37 -2.96 -0.96
CA GLY A 66 -12.93 -2.44 0.29
C GLY A 66 -12.97 -0.92 0.37
N TYR A 67 -12.14 -0.21 -0.37
CA TYR A 67 -12.09 1.26 -0.39
C TYR A 67 -12.91 1.85 -1.54
N SER A 68 -12.84 1.29 -2.73
CA SER A 68 -13.78 1.64 -3.82
C SER A 68 -15.19 1.15 -3.49
N PRO A 69 -16.23 1.99 -3.57
CA PRO A 69 -17.62 1.56 -3.30
C PRO A 69 -18.08 0.39 -4.16
N GLY A 70 -17.62 0.32 -5.42
CA GLY A 70 -17.93 -0.77 -6.36
C GLY A 70 -17.10 -2.06 -6.13
N ALA A 71 -16.20 -2.06 -5.13
CA ALA A 71 -15.30 -3.19 -4.84
C ALA A 71 -15.31 -3.56 -3.35
N ARG A 72 -16.49 -3.64 -2.74
CA ARG A 72 -16.72 -4.03 -1.34
C ARG A 72 -17.52 -5.33 -1.24
N PRO A 73 -16.99 -6.49 -1.68
CA PRO A 73 -17.71 -7.75 -1.56
C PRO A 73 -17.92 -8.15 -0.09
N ASP A 74 -18.99 -8.85 0.20
CA ASP A 74 -19.28 -9.38 1.53
C ASP A 74 -18.37 -10.54 1.90
N GLY A 75 -18.08 -10.66 3.20
CA GLY A 75 -17.30 -11.76 3.78
C GLY A 75 -15.80 -11.52 3.79
N ALA A 76 -15.15 -11.86 4.90
CA ALA A 76 -13.71 -11.64 5.08
C ALA A 76 -12.87 -12.53 4.12
N ASP A 77 -13.36 -13.68 3.73
CA ASP A 77 -12.72 -14.59 2.78
C ASP A 77 -12.48 -13.95 1.40
N GLN A 78 -13.29 -12.94 1.03
CA GLN A 78 -13.14 -12.18 -0.21
C GLN A 78 -11.94 -11.21 -0.20
N TYR A 79 -11.24 -11.07 0.93
CA TYR A 79 -10.13 -10.12 1.12
C TYR A 79 -8.77 -10.81 1.31
N GLY A 80 -8.69 -12.12 1.02
CA GLY A 80 -7.43 -12.85 1.01
C GLY A 80 -6.46 -12.31 -0.04
N ILE A 81 -5.15 -12.44 0.22
CA ILE A 81 -4.09 -11.84 -0.61
C ILE A 81 -4.19 -12.21 -2.09
N ALA A 82 -4.68 -13.40 -2.42
CA ALA A 82 -4.86 -13.82 -3.81
C ALA A 82 -5.88 -12.95 -4.54
N HIS A 83 -6.96 -12.53 -3.88
CA HIS A 83 -7.97 -11.62 -4.45
C HIS A 83 -7.38 -10.22 -4.65
N LEU A 84 -6.60 -9.71 -3.67
CA LEU A 84 -6.00 -8.39 -3.73
C LEU A 84 -4.97 -8.28 -4.88
N VAL A 85 -4.18 -9.32 -5.06
CA VAL A 85 -3.22 -9.40 -6.18
C VAL A 85 -3.95 -9.54 -7.53
N ALA A 86 -5.02 -10.35 -7.58
CA ALA A 86 -5.82 -10.50 -8.80
C ALA A 86 -6.47 -9.18 -9.24
N ASP A 87 -6.89 -8.33 -8.27
CA ASP A 87 -7.40 -6.99 -8.58
C ASP A 87 -6.31 -6.11 -9.20
N ALA A 88 -5.10 -6.11 -8.63
CA ALA A 88 -3.98 -5.35 -9.18
C ALA A 88 -3.64 -5.77 -10.61
N VAL A 89 -3.58 -7.09 -10.87
CA VAL A 89 -3.39 -7.64 -12.22
C VAL A 89 -4.54 -7.23 -13.14
N GLY A 90 -5.79 -7.35 -12.67
CA GLY A 90 -6.97 -6.96 -13.46
C GLY A 90 -6.99 -5.48 -13.85
N ILE A 91 -6.54 -4.59 -12.97
CA ILE A 91 -6.40 -3.15 -13.28
C ILE A 91 -5.31 -2.93 -14.34
N ILE A 92 -4.16 -3.62 -14.22
CA ILE A 92 -3.08 -3.57 -15.23
C ILE A 92 -3.61 -4.04 -16.60
N ASP A 93 -4.37 -5.15 -16.62
CA ASP A 93 -4.95 -5.71 -17.84
C ASP A 93 -6.01 -4.80 -18.46
N ALA A 94 -6.92 -4.24 -17.65
CA ALA A 94 -7.96 -3.33 -18.12
C ALA A 94 -7.40 -2.05 -18.74
N LEU A 95 -6.22 -1.62 -18.29
CA LEU A 95 -5.49 -0.47 -18.85
C LEU A 95 -4.63 -0.85 -20.09
N GLY A 96 -4.65 -2.12 -20.51
CA GLY A 96 -3.89 -2.62 -21.66
C GLY A 96 -2.38 -2.60 -21.46
N LEU A 97 -1.92 -2.68 -20.20
CA LEU A 97 -0.50 -2.63 -19.84
C LEU A 97 0.08 -4.04 -19.74
N SER A 98 1.25 -4.25 -20.30
CA SER A 98 1.99 -5.52 -20.20
C SER A 98 2.78 -5.61 -18.89
N GLU A 99 3.38 -4.50 -18.48
CA GLU A 99 4.31 -4.42 -17.36
C GLU A 99 4.24 -3.02 -16.71
N VAL A 100 4.40 -2.94 -15.39
CA VAL A 100 4.41 -1.69 -14.61
C VAL A 100 5.56 -1.67 -13.60
N ASP A 101 5.98 -0.50 -13.17
CA ASP A 101 6.66 -0.36 -11.89
C ASP A 101 5.59 -0.44 -10.78
N VAL A 102 5.89 -1.10 -9.67
CA VAL A 102 4.94 -1.24 -8.55
C VAL A 102 5.50 -0.56 -7.31
N VAL A 103 4.72 0.30 -6.70
CA VAL A 103 5.01 0.92 -5.41
C VAL A 103 3.88 0.56 -4.45
N GLY A 104 4.19 0.02 -3.29
CA GLY A 104 3.19 -0.29 -2.29
C GLY A 104 3.59 0.20 -0.90
N HIS A 105 2.65 0.79 -0.17
CA HIS A 105 2.80 1.22 1.21
C HIS A 105 1.91 0.41 2.14
N ASP A 106 2.39 0.03 3.32
CA ASP A 106 1.67 -0.74 4.34
C ASP A 106 1.03 -2.01 3.75
N TRP A 107 -0.29 -2.20 3.79
CA TRP A 107 -0.96 -3.31 3.11
C TRP A 107 -0.72 -3.32 1.60
N GLY A 108 -0.61 -2.17 0.97
CA GLY A 108 -0.22 -2.08 -0.43
C GLY A 108 1.17 -2.65 -0.69
N SER A 109 2.10 -2.55 0.27
CA SER A 109 3.41 -3.21 0.20
C SER A 109 3.26 -4.73 0.24
N VAL A 110 2.36 -5.26 1.09
CA VAL A 110 2.07 -6.71 1.12
C VAL A 110 1.56 -7.20 -0.23
N VAL A 111 0.64 -6.46 -0.85
CA VAL A 111 0.13 -6.77 -2.20
C VAL A 111 1.25 -6.68 -3.23
N ALA A 112 2.06 -5.63 -3.18
CA ALA A 112 3.16 -5.39 -4.12
C ALA A 112 4.21 -6.52 -4.07
N TRP A 113 4.58 -7.00 -2.88
CA TRP A 113 5.46 -8.15 -2.70
C TRP A 113 4.92 -9.42 -3.36
N HIS A 114 3.63 -9.72 -3.14
CA HIS A 114 2.99 -10.91 -3.73
C HIS A 114 2.81 -10.75 -5.24
N LEU A 115 2.47 -9.55 -5.72
CA LEU A 115 2.39 -9.27 -7.16
C LEU A 115 3.73 -9.52 -7.83
N ALA A 116 4.81 -8.99 -7.27
CA ALA A 116 6.17 -9.19 -7.79
C ALA A 116 6.64 -10.66 -7.71
N GLY A 117 6.23 -11.38 -6.67
CA GLY A 117 6.61 -12.79 -6.49
C GLY A 117 5.81 -13.77 -7.34
N TRP A 118 4.51 -13.51 -7.57
CA TRP A 118 3.65 -14.41 -8.34
C TRP A 118 3.56 -14.07 -9.83
N TYR A 119 3.76 -12.79 -10.18
CA TYR A 119 3.68 -12.27 -11.54
C TYR A 119 4.92 -11.44 -11.92
N PRO A 120 6.15 -12.00 -11.82
CA PRO A 120 7.37 -11.25 -12.06
C PRO A 120 7.43 -10.63 -13.46
N ASP A 121 6.83 -11.27 -14.47
CA ASP A 121 6.77 -10.75 -15.84
C ASP A 121 5.85 -9.52 -16.00
N ARG A 122 5.07 -9.18 -14.98
CA ARG A 122 4.19 -8.01 -14.96
C ARG A 122 4.78 -6.83 -14.16
N VAL A 123 5.92 -7.06 -13.50
CA VAL A 123 6.55 -6.09 -12.59
C VAL A 123 7.98 -5.80 -13.04
N ARG A 124 8.22 -4.59 -13.53
CA ARG A 124 9.56 -4.15 -13.94
C ARG A 124 10.46 -3.89 -12.75
N THR A 125 9.95 -3.16 -11.76
CA THR A 125 10.62 -2.86 -10.49
C THR A 125 9.60 -2.86 -9.36
N LEU A 126 10.05 -3.24 -8.17
CA LEU A 126 9.28 -3.14 -6.92
C LEU A 126 9.88 -2.05 -6.03
N THR A 127 9.05 -1.13 -5.54
CA THR A 127 9.37 -0.29 -4.39
C THR A 127 8.40 -0.61 -3.25
N ALA A 128 8.87 -1.35 -2.27
CA ALA A 128 8.10 -1.72 -1.08
C ALA A 128 8.36 -0.71 0.04
N VAL A 129 7.30 -0.18 0.65
CA VAL A 129 7.39 0.91 1.63
C VAL A 129 6.79 0.45 2.96
N SER A 130 7.51 0.67 4.04
CA SER A 130 7.23 0.30 5.43
C SER A 130 7.20 -1.22 5.66
N VAL A 131 6.24 -1.97 5.10
CA VAL A 131 6.13 -3.42 5.34
C VAL A 131 7.18 -4.19 4.54
N PRO A 132 8.10 -4.91 5.23
CA PRO A 132 9.13 -5.70 4.57
C PRO A 132 8.54 -6.96 3.92
N HIS A 133 9.39 -7.71 3.22
CA HIS A 133 8.98 -9.00 2.64
C HIS A 133 8.21 -9.85 3.66
N PRO A 134 7.08 -10.48 3.27
CA PRO A 134 6.21 -11.23 4.18
C PRO A 134 6.94 -12.25 5.05
N ALA A 135 7.96 -12.94 4.54
CA ALA A 135 8.76 -13.88 5.33
C ALA A 135 9.60 -13.17 6.41
N ALA A 136 10.16 -11.99 6.11
CA ALA A 136 10.90 -11.17 7.08
C ALA A 136 9.97 -10.64 8.18
N PHE A 137 8.78 -10.16 7.80
CA PHE A 137 7.75 -9.72 8.76
C PHE A 137 7.26 -10.87 9.63
N GLY A 138 6.93 -12.02 9.04
CA GLY A 138 6.52 -13.22 9.76
C GLY A 138 7.60 -13.72 10.72
N TRP A 139 8.88 -13.64 10.33
CA TRP A 139 9.98 -13.94 11.23
C TRP A 139 10.02 -12.95 12.42
N ALA A 140 9.89 -11.65 12.17
CA ALA A 140 9.90 -10.63 13.23
C ALA A 140 8.72 -10.81 14.20
N LEU A 141 7.52 -11.10 13.71
CA LEU A 141 6.36 -11.40 14.56
C LEU A 141 6.59 -12.60 15.52
N ARG A 142 7.41 -13.57 15.13
CA ARG A 142 7.70 -14.75 15.97
C ARG A 142 8.88 -14.54 16.92
N ASN A 143 9.85 -13.70 16.55
CA ASN A 143 11.16 -13.70 17.18
C ASN A 143 11.57 -12.32 17.77
N ASP A 144 10.84 -11.24 17.47
CA ASP A 144 11.18 -9.91 17.95
C ASP A 144 10.06 -9.33 18.83
N ALA A 145 10.39 -9.12 20.11
CA ALA A 145 9.44 -8.59 21.09
C ALA A 145 8.98 -7.15 20.76
N ASP A 146 9.80 -6.36 20.06
CA ASP A 146 9.41 -5.03 19.62
C ASP A 146 8.33 -5.11 18.54
N GLN A 147 8.54 -5.94 17.50
CA GLN A 147 7.51 -6.15 16.48
C GLN A 147 6.22 -6.73 17.05
N GLN A 148 6.30 -7.63 18.01
CA GLN A 148 5.11 -8.18 18.67
C GLN A 148 4.26 -7.09 19.33
N ARG A 149 4.91 -6.17 20.06
CA ARG A 149 4.21 -5.02 20.68
C ARG A 149 3.60 -4.09 19.62
N ARG A 150 4.36 -3.73 18.59
CA ARG A 150 3.90 -2.87 17.49
C ARG A 150 2.68 -3.44 16.77
N SER A 151 2.56 -4.77 16.71
CA SER A 151 1.48 -5.48 16.02
C SER A 151 0.26 -5.80 16.91
N GLU A 152 0.22 -5.35 18.18
CA GLU A 152 -0.89 -5.69 19.09
C GLU A 152 -2.25 -5.18 18.64
N TYR A 153 -2.29 -4.05 17.91
CA TYR A 153 -3.52 -3.47 17.36
C TYR A 153 -4.28 -4.43 16.45
N ILE A 154 -3.58 -5.36 15.78
CA ILE A 154 -4.17 -6.38 14.89
C ILE A 154 -5.18 -7.25 15.63
N LYS A 155 -4.96 -7.49 16.93
CA LYS A 155 -5.91 -8.26 17.77
C LYS A 155 -7.28 -7.59 17.85
N LEU A 156 -7.33 -6.24 17.92
CA LEU A 156 -8.57 -5.49 17.88
C LEU A 156 -9.18 -5.52 16.47
N PHE A 157 -8.39 -5.27 15.44
CA PHE A 157 -8.87 -5.16 14.05
C PHE A 157 -9.53 -6.45 13.54
N ARG A 158 -9.12 -7.59 14.09
CA ARG A 158 -9.73 -8.89 13.82
C ARG A 158 -11.07 -9.15 14.52
N GLN A 159 -11.47 -8.31 15.46
CA GLN A 159 -12.75 -8.46 16.18
C GLN A 159 -13.86 -7.73 15.42
N GLU A 160 -14.61 -8.48 14.62
CA GLU A 160 -15.71 -7.96 13.81
C GLU A 160 -16.76 -7.27 14.70
N GLY A 161 -17.31 -6.16 14.24
CA GLY A 161 -18.25 -5.31 14.93
C GLY A 161 -17.61 -4.46 16.04
N LYS A 162 -16.76 -5.04 16.88
CA LYS A 162 -16.08 -4.32 17.96
C LYS A 162 -15.02 -3.35 17.42
N ALA A 163 -14.24 -3.76 16.42
CA ALA A 163 -13.23 -2.90 15.83
C ALA A 163 -13.88 -1.65 15.21
N GLU A 164 -14.94 -1.84 14.43
CA GLU A 164 -15.70 -0.76 13.81
C GLU A 164 -16.27 0.20 14.85
N GLN A 165 -16.93 -0.34 15.88
CA GLN A 165 -17.48 0.47 16.98
C GLN A 165 -16.42 1.31 17.66
N VAL A 166 -15.25 0.73 17.96
CA VAL A 166 -14.16 1.41 18.68
C VAL A 166 -13.49 2.46 17.80
N LEU A 167 -13.29 2.17 16.50
CA LEU A 167 -12.56 3.04 15.58
C LEU A 167 -13.43 4.21 15.10
N LEU A 168 -14.75 4.02 14.92
CA LEU A 168 -15.67 5.09 14.49
C LEU A 168 -16.27 5.89 15.63
N ALA A 169 -16.07 5.49 16.89
CA ALA A 169 -16.56 6.24 18.04
C ALA A 169 -16.02 7.67 18.07
N ASP A 170 -16.81 8.59 18.63
CA ASP A 170 -16.44 9.98 18.88
C ASP A 170 -15.90 10.70 17.61
N GLY A 171 -16.59 10.53 16.48
CA GLY A 171 -16.16 11.12 15.21
C GLY A 171 -14.88 10.50 14.65
N ALA A 172 -14.72 9.18 14.83
CA ALA A 172 -13.56 8.41 14.43
C ALA A 172 -12.24 8.84 15.11
N LYS A 173 -12.32 9.35 16.34
CA LYS A 173 -11.16 9.87 17.07
C LYS A 173 -10.00 8.88 17.14
N ARG A 174 -10.28 7.59 17.37
CA ARG A 174 -9.22 6.56 17.45
C ARG A 174 -8.63 6.24 16.08
N LEU A 175 -9.44 6.25 15.03
CA LEU A 175 -8.96 6.02 13.66
C LEU A 175 -8.11 7.20 13.20
N ARG A 176 -8.49 8.44 13.54
CA ARG A 176 -7.68 9.64 13.29
C ARG A 176 -6.35 9.61 14.02
N ALA A 177 -6.32 9.10 15.25
CA ALA A 177 -5.13 9.05 16.08
C ALA A 177 -4.08 8.00 15.64
N VAL A 178 -4.32 7.23 14.57
CA VAL A 178 -3.29 6.37 13.99
C VAL A 178 -2.34 7.15 13.07
N PHE A 179 -2.80 8.29 12.52
CA PHE A 179 -1.96 9.16 11.72
C PHE A 179 -1.04 10.01 12.59
N SER A 180 0.14 10.32 12.09
CA SER A 180 1.05 11.27 12.73
C SER A 180 0.63 12.71 12.45
N ASP A 181 1.18 13.64 13.24
CA ASP A 181 0.97 15.09 13.02
C ASP A 181 1.61 15.59 11.70
N GLY A 182 2.47 14.78 11.07
CA GLY A 182 3.10 15.09 9.79
C GLY A 182 2.20 14.86 8.57
N VAL A 183 1.11 14.08 8.72
CA VAL A 183 0.14 13.88 7.65
C VAL A 183 -0.80 15.09 7.55
N PRO A 184 -0.97 15.71 6.37
CA PRO A 184 -1.87 16.84 6.19
C PRO A 184 -3.30 16.54 6.69
N PRO A 185 -3.89 17.40 7.54
CA PRO A 185 -5.22 17.15 8.11
C PRO A 185 -6.32 16.90 7.08
N GLU A 186 -6.24 17.57 5.92
CA GLU A 186 -7.19 17.40 4.82
C GLU A 186 -7.13 16.00 4.20
N LEU A 187 -5.96 15.36 4.17
CA LEU A 187 -5.82 13.96 3.73
C LEU A 187 -6.41 13.01 4.77
N VAL A 188 -6.13 13.26 6.05
CA VAL A 188 -6.74 12.48 7.14
C VAL A 188 -8.26 12.58 7.08
N ASP A 189 -8.81 13.78 6.88
CA ASP A 189 -10.26 13.99 6.76
C ASP A 189 -10.86 13.19 5.61
N GLU A 190 -10.20 13.17 4.46
CA GLU A 190 -10.65 12.39 3.30
C GLU A 190 -10.60 10.89 3.55
N HIS A 191 -9.53 10.36 4.14
CA HIS A 191 -9.43 8.94 4.48
C HIS A 191 -10.54 8.53 5.45
N ILE A 192 -10.79 9.34 6.49
CA ILE A 192 -11.84 9.08 7.46
C ILE A 192 -13.23 9.19 6.82
N ARG A 193 -13.43 10.15 5.91
CA ARG A 193 -14.70 10.28 5.17
C ARG A 193 -15.04 8.99 4.41
N VAL A 194 -14.09 8.46 3.64
CA VAL A 194 -14.27 7.22 2.86
C VAL A 194 -14.53 6.02 3.78
N LEU A 195 -13.74 5.87 4.84
CA LEU A 195 -13.89 4.75 5.77
C LEU A 195 -15.14 4.84 6.65
N SER A 196 -15.75 6.03 6.76
CA SER A 196 -17.03 6.23 7.47
C SER A 196 -18.25 5.91 6.62
N GLU A 197 -18.09 5.66 5.32
CA GLU A 197 -19.18 5.19 4.46
C GLU A 197 -19.71 3.82 4.92
N PRO A 198 -20.99 3.52 4.71
CA PRO A 198 -21.55 2.23 5.11
C PRO A 198 -20.75 1.03 4.57
N GLY A 199 -20.29 0.17 5.46
CA GLY A 199 -19.52 -1.03 5.14
C GLY A 199 -18.03 -0.82 4.80
N ALA A 200 -17.57 0.42 4.58
CA ALA A 200 -16.20 0.69 4.15
C ALA A 200 -15.15 0.25 5.17
N LEU A 201 -15.31 0.64 6.44
CA LEU A 201 -14.36 0.24 7.48
C LEU A 201 -14.35 -1.29 7.69
N THR A 202 -15.51 -1.94 7.66
CA THR A 202 -15.60 -3.40 7.75
C THR A 202 -14.84 -4.06 6.61
N ALA A 203 -15.03 -3.58 5.39
CA ALA A 203 -14.34 -4.05 4.20
C ALA A 203 -12.81 -3.88 4.30
N ALA A 204 -12.35 -2.71 4.74
CA ALA A 204 -10.92 -2.44 4.98
C ALA A 204 -10.35 -3.33 6.10
N LEU A 205 -11.07 -3.55 7.20
CA LEU A 205 -10.64 -4.43 8.29
C LEU A 205 -10.65 -5.91 7.90
N ASN A 206 -11.41 -6.30 6.88
CA ASN A 206 -11.40 -7.67 6.39
C ASN A 206 -10.04 -8.11 5.82
N TRP A 207 -9.16 -7.20 5.41
CA TRP A 207 -7.77 -7.51 5.07
C TRP A 207 -7.02 -8.13 6.25
N TYR A 208 -7.23 -7.59 7.46
CA TYR A 208 -6.64 -8.14 8.69
C TYR A 208 -7.31 -9.46 9.12
N ARG A 209 -8.62 -9.62 8.89
CA ARG A 209 -9.37 -10.84 9.20
C ARG A 209 -9.00 -11.99 8.27
N ALA A 210 -8.77 -11.68 7.00
CA ALA A 210 -8.34 -12.63 5.96
C ALA A 210 -6.82 -12.90 5.99
N MET A 211 -6.04 -12.15 6.77
CA MET A 211 -4.59 -12.30 6.84
C MET A 211 -4.20 -13.72 7.23
N GLY A 212 -3.60 -14.44 6.30
CA GLY A 212 -3.07 -15.78 6.47
C GLY A 212 -1.65 -15.81 7.04
N ARG A 213 -0.91 -16.87 6.76
CA ARG A 213 0.51 -16.95 7.10
C ARG A 213 1.33 -16.06 6.18
N MET A 214 2.20 -15.24 6.78
CA MET A 214 2.99 -14.24 6.05
C MET A 214 4.30 -14.82 5.46
N ASP A 215 4.66 -16.06 5.76
CA ASP A 215 5.96 -16.67 5.43
C ASP A 215 5.92 -17.60 4.21
N GLU A 216 4.86 -17.59 3.42
CA GLU A 216 4.67 -18.50 2.28
C GLU A 216 5.16 -17.93 0.94
N LEU A 217 5.52 -16.64 0.88
CA LEU A 217 6.03 -16.03 -0.34
C LEU A 217 7.51 -16.41 -0.55
N ALA A 218 7.82 -16.92 -1.73
CA ALA A 218 9.21 -17.18 -2.15
C ALA A 218 9.98 -15.87 -2.38
N SER A 219 11.30 -15.98 -2.52
CA SER A 219 12.15 -14.83 -2.84
C SER A 219 11.71 -14.17 -4.15
N VAL A 220 11.66 -12.83 -4.12
CA VAL A 220 11.28 -12.01 -5.28
C VAL A 220 12.47 -11.89 -6.23
N THR A 221 12.20 -12.01 -7.53
CA THR A 221 13.22 -12.02 -8.60
C THR A 221 13.23 -10.76 -9.46
N VAL A 222 12.53 -9.70 -9.05
CA VAL A 222 12.53 -8.40 -9.73
C VAL A 222 13.40 -7.40 -8.96
N PRO A 223 14.05 -6.41 -9.65
CA PRO A 223 14.81 -5.36 -8.99
C PRO A 223 13.96 -4.65 -7.93
N THR A 224 14.43 -4.61 -6.69
CA THR A 224 13.63 -4.19 -5.54
C THR A 224 14.31 -3.10 -4.72
N THR A 225 13.62 -1.99 -4.50
CA THR A 225 13.92 -1.02 -3.45
C THR A 225 12.98 -1.25 -2.27
N TYR A 226 13.54 -1.36 -1.07
CA TYR A 226 12.76 -1.37 0.16
C TYR A 226 13.03 -0.08 0.94
N VAL A 227 11.98 0.66 1.28
CA VAL A 227 12.04 1.93 2.01
C VAL A 227 11.41 1.73 3.39
N TRP A 228 12.17 2.02 4.44
CA TRP A 228 11.72 1.93 5.82
C TRP A 228 12.15 3.17 6.61
N SER A 229 11.42 3.53 7.67
CA SER A 229 11.65 4.73 8.46
C SER A 229 11.84 4.41 9.94
N THR A 230 12.69 5.19 10.62
CA THR A 230 13.12 4.90 12.00
C THR A 230 12.04 5.15 13.03
N GLU A 231 11.08 6.05 12.74
CA GLU A 231 9.96 6.38 13.64
C GLU A 231 8.67 5.63 13.26
N ASP A 232 8.77 4.56 12.43
CA ASP A 232 7.62 3.74 12.09
C ASP A 232 7.03 3.06 13.33
N GLY A 233 5.78 3.40 13.68
CA GLY A 233 5.09 2.87 14.85
C GLY A 233 4.60 1.43 14.70
N ALA A 234 4.49 0.92 13.47
CA ALA A 234 3.94 -0.40 13.14
C ALA A 234 5.03 -1.43 12.79
N LEU A 235 6.09 -1.01 12.10
CA LEU A 235 7.14 -1.90 11.57
C LEU A 235 8.47 -1.67 12.28
N GLY A 236 8.96 -2.72 12.94
CA GLY A 236 10.22 -2.72 13.68
C GLY A 236 11.44 -2.96 12.78
N ARG A 237 12.60 -2.49 13.27
CA ARG A 237 13.90 -2.61 12.58
C ARG A 237 14.29 -4.04 12.25
N ALA A 238 13.93 -5.00 13.10
CA ALA A 238 14.36 -6.40 12.96
C ALA A 238 13.87 -7.05 11.65
N GLY A 239 12.59 -6.80 11.29
CA GLY A 239 12.02 -7.22 10.01
C GLY A 239 12.61 -6.46 8.83
N ALA A 240 12.81 -5.14 9.00
CA ALA A 240 13.37 -4.29 7.95
C ALA A 240 14.76 -4.75 7.50
N LEU A 241 15.66 -5.04 8.44
CA LEU A 241 17.02 -5.48 8.14
C LEU A 241 17.11 -6.86 7.47
N ARG A 242 16.08 -7.70 7.62
CA ARG A 242 16.00 -9.03 6.99
C ARG A 242 15.35 -9.02 5.62
N CYS A 243 14.81 -7.90 5.19
CA CYS A 243 14.03 -7.82 3.96
C CYS A 243 14.83 -8.29 2.74
N GLY A 244 16.10 -7.88 2.64
CA GLY A 244 16.99 -8.24 1.54
C GLY A 244 17.30 -9.74 1.44
N ASP A 245 17.20 -10.52 2.54
CA ASP A 245 17.42 -11.98 2.54
C ASP A 245 16.40 -12.72 1.64
N HIS A 246 15.32 -12.04 1.24
CA HIS A 246 14.22 -12.56 0.46
C HIS A 246 14.11 -11.95 -0.94
N VAL A 247 15.19 -11.31 -1.45
CA VAL A 247 15.25 -10.77 -2.81
C VAL A 247 16.40 -11.43 -3.57
N ALA A 248 16.05 -12.13 -4.65
CA ALA A 248 17.01 -12.81 -5.53
C ALA A 248 17.25 -11.99 -6.83
N ALA A 249 17.36 -10.67 -6.69
CA ALA A 249 17.56 -9.67 -7.74
C ALA A 249 18.36 -8.50 -7.16
N PRO A 250 18.76 -7.50 -7.97
CA PRO A 250 19.32 -6.27 -7.42
C PRO A 250 18.43 -5.67 -6.32
N TYR A 251 19.03 -5.35 -5.18
CA TYR A 251 18.31 -4.88 -3.99
C TYR A 251 18.92 -3.61 -3.41
N ARG A 252 18.07 -2.64 -3.07
CA ARG A 252 18.46 -1.43 -2.35
C ARG A 252 17.59 -1.24 -1.11
N PHE A 253 18.23 -1.08 0.04
CA PHE A 253 17.57 -0.66 1.28
C PHE A 253 17.74 0.83 1.49
N VAL A 254 16.64 1.55 1.68
CA VAL A 254 16.60 2.98 1.98
C VAL A 254 16.02 3.15 3.38
N GLN A 255 16.79 3.69 4.31
CA GLN A 255 16.36 4.02 5.66
C GLN A 255 16.16 5.54 5.75
N LEU A 256 14.96 5.97 6.14
CA LEU A 256 14.62 7.38 6.36
C LEU A 256 14.64 7.67 7.86
N GLU A 257 15.48 8.63 8.25
CA GLU A 257 15.62 9.03 9.65
C GLU A 257 14.54 10.04 10.05
N GLY A 258 13.92 9.84 11.21
CA GLY A 258 12.96 10.78 11.78
C GLY A 258 11.62 10.87 11.04
N VAL A 259 11.35 9.96 10.11
CA VAL A 259 10.09 9.85 9.39
C VAL A 259 9.24 8.78 10.06
N SER A 260 7.93 9.00 10.18
CA SER A 260 7.01 8.04 10.76
C SER A 260 6.61 6.94 9.76
N HIS A 261 5.56 6.19 10.06
CA HIS A 261 4.98 5.20 9.15
C HIS A 261 4.50 5.80 7.82
N TRP A 262 4.06 7.07 7.83
CA TRP A 262 3.35 7.75 6.75
C TRP A 262 4.33 8.35 5.73
N ILE A 263 5.22 7.51 5.19
CA ILE A 263 6.29 7.90 4.26
C ILE A 263 5.76 8.62 3.01
N PRO A 264 4.64 8.19 2.37
CA PRO A 264 4.13 8.85 1.17
C PRO A 264 3.79 10.33 1.39
N GLU A 265 3.30 10.69 2.57
CA GLU A 265 2.89 12.04 2.94
C GLU A 265 4.02 12.86 3.55
N GLU A 266 4.85 12.24 4.42
CA GLU A 266 5.88 12.94 5.16
C GLU A 266 7.20 13.09 4.41
N ALA A 267 7.52 12.14 3.53
CA ALA A 267 8.78 12.12 2.78
C ALA A 267 8.58 11.86 1.27
N PRO A 268 7.65 12.56 0.60
CA PRO A 268 7.30 12.29 -0.80
C PRO A 268 8.46 12.49 -1.77
N ASP A 269 9.41 13.41 -1.48
CA ASP A 269 10.60 13.63 -2.32
C ASP A 269 11.55 12.44 -2.26
N ALA A 270 11.85 11.96 -1.04
CA ALA A 270 12.73 10.82 -0.84
C ALA A 270 12.13 9.52 -1.42
N LEU A 271 10.81 9.35 -1.28
CA LEU A 271 10.12 8.21 -1.85
C LEU A 271 10.10 8.27 -3.38
N ALA A 272 9.82 9.43 -3.98
CA ALA A 272 9.86 9.59 -5.44
C ALA A 272 11.28 9.33 -5.98
N GLU A 273 12.32 9.81 -5.31
CA GLU A 273 13.72 9.50 -5.67
C GLU A 273 13.99 7.99 -5.61
N ALA A 274 13.49 7.30 -4.58
CA ALA A 274 13.63 5.86 -4.45
C ALA A 274 13.01 5.09 -5.62
N VAL A 275 11.85 5.55 -6.11
CA VAL A 275 11.15 4.97 -7.28
C VAL A 275 11.89 5.28 -8.59
N LEU A 276 12.42 6.51 -8.74
CA LEU A 276 13.10 6.95 -9.97
C LEU A 276 14.48 6.32 -10.14
N GLN A 277 15.09 5.84 -9.08
CA GLN A 277 16.42 5.25 -9.04
C GLN A 277 16.36 3.79 -8.57
N PRO A 278 15.75 2.86 -9.35
CA PRO A 278 15.72 1.46 -8.96
C PRO A 278 17.14 0.87 -8.93
N PRO A 279 17.39 -0.20 -8.16
CA PRO A 279 18.67 -0.89 -8.15
C PRO A 279 18.93 -1.55 -9.51
N GLN A 280 20.22 -1.54 -9.93
CA GLN A 280 20.68 -2.10 -11.22
C GLN A 280 21.37 -3.46 -11.02
#